data_aba39e21725aa56518c7a15078e82a0a
#
_entry.id   aba39e21725aa56518c7a15078e82a0a
#
_cell.length_a   1.000
_cell.length_b   1.000
_cell.length_c   1.000
_cell.angle_alpha   90.00
_cell.angle_beta   90.00
_cell.angle_gamma   90.00
#
_symmetry.space_group_name_H-M   'P 1'
#
loop_
_entity.id
_entity.type
_entity.pdbx_description
1 polymer ?
#
loop_
_entity_poly.entity_id
_entity_poly.type
_entity_poly.pdbx_seq_one_letter_code
_entity_poly.pdbx_strand_id
1 'polypeptide(L)'
;MLKKHIPNTITCLNLISGCIATYYAFQADYSMALLFIVIGAVFDFFDGMSARLLHVSSPIGKELDSLADCITFGFAPSAIVFSFLNSQLSIVNYQFIPYLAFIMAAFSALRLAKFNLDERQALGFIGLPTPANALFWGALVWSLDWQRWFEPYLLPAFWLYVVLVLIPISCYLLVSEIPMFALKFKTWGWKGNEVKYIFLITCIPMLLLLGVSGLAAIIAWYVILSVIHDKFY
;
A
#
# COMPACT_ATOMS: atom_id res chain seq x y z
N MET A 1 -24.53 -18.92 14.44
CA MET A 1 -23.72 -17.89 15.12
C MET A 1 -22.23 -17.96 14.74
N LEU A 2 -21.58 -19.12 14.77
CA LEU A 2 -20.12 -19.25 14.48
C LEU A 2 -19.68 -18.72 13.11
N LYS A 3 -20.46 -18.88 12.05
CA LYS A 3 -20.08 -18.46 10.68
C LYS A 3 -19.76 -16.96 10.56
N LYS A 4 -20.37 -16.09 11.36
CA LYS A 4 -20.12 -14.64 11.35
C LYS A 4 -18.76 -14.25 11.95
N HIS A 5 -18.17 -15.12 12.76
CA HIS A 5 -16.90 -14.85 13.42
C HIS A 5 -15.69 -15.20 12.55
N ILE A 6 -15.86 -16.06 11.53
CA ILE A 6 -14.75 -16.49 10.66
C ILE A 6 -14.12 -15.28 9.92
N PRO A 7 -14.87 -14.45 9.17
CA PRO A 7 -14.26 -13.27 8.54
C PRO A 7 -13.58 -12.36 9.56
N ASN A 8 -14.25 -12.02 10.66
CA ASN A 8 -13.70 -11.13 11.70
C ASN A 8 -12.39 -11.69 12.30
N THR A 9 -12.26 -13.01 12.43
CA THR A 9 -11.02 -13.62 12.91
C THR A 9 -9.89 -13.43 11.90
N ILE A 10 -10.19 -13.56 10.59
CA ILE A 10 -9.21 -13.34 9.53
C ILE A 10 -8.80 -11.85 9.49
N THR A 11 -9.75 -10.94 9.67
CA THR A 11 -9.47 -9.50 9.78
C THR A 11 -8.57 -9.20 11.00
N CYS A 12 -8.78 -9.89 12.14
CA CYS A 12 -7.87 -9.78 13.28
C CYS A 12 -6.45 -10.29 12.96
N LEU A 13 -6.29 -11.30 12.09
CA LEU A 13 -4.97 -11.75 11.64
C LEU A 13 -4.30 -10.73 10.71
N ASN A 14 -5.08 -10.02 9.87
CA ASN A 14 -4.58 -8.84 9.14
C ASN A 14 -4.02 -7.80 10.13
N LEU A 15 -4.80 -7.41 11.13
CA LEU A 15 -4.38 -6.44 12.15
C LEU A 15 -3.10 -6.88 12.88
N ILE A 16 -3.02 -8.13 13.32
CA ILE A 16 -1.83 -8.70 13.99
C ILE A 16 -0.61 -8.63 13.07
N SER A 17 -0.79 -8.95 11.78
CA SER A 17 0.27 -8.83 10.77
C SER A 17 0.78 -7.40 10.65
N GLY A 18 -0.13 -6.40 10.65
CA GLY A 18 0.23 -4.99 10.64
C GLY A 18 1.02 -4.55 11.89
N CYS A 19 0.64 -5.05 13.06
CA CYS A 19 1.38 -4.80 14.30
C CYS A 19 2.79 -5.39 14.24
N ILE A 20 2.94 -6.62 13.73
CA ILE A 20 4.24 -7.27 13.56
C ILE A 20 5.09 -6.53 12.52
N ALA A 21 4.48 -6.11 11.39
CA ALA A 21 5.15 -5.28 10.39
C ALA A 21 5.70 -3.98 11.00
N THR A 22 4.92 -3.33 11.83
CA THR A 22 5.32 -2.11 12.56
C THR A 22 6.48 -2.36 13.50
N TYR A 23 6.48 -3.48 14.23
CA TYR A 23 7.59 -3.88 15.09
C TYR A 23 8.89 -4.00 14.29
N TYR A 24 8.88 -4.75 13.18
CA TYR A 24 10.06 -4.91 12.32
C TYR A 24 10.49 -3.59 11.66
N ALA A 25 9.55 -2.72 11.31
CA ALA A 25 9.84 -1.39 10.79
C ALA A 25 10.69 -0.57 11.77
N PHE A 26 10.35 -0.58 13.07
CA PHE A 26 11.15 0.11 14.10
C PHE A 26 12.49 -0.57 14.41
N GLN A 27 12.64 -1.87 14.09
CA GLN A 27 13.92 -2.57 14.15
C GLN A 27 14.79 -2.34 12.88
N ALA A 28 14.31 -1.52 11.94
CA ALA A 28 14.92 -1.31 10.62
C ALA A 28 15.08 -2.61 9.79
N ASP A 29 14.31 -3.66 10.09
CA ASP A 29 14.19 -4.84 9.25
C ASP A 29 13.04 -4.65 8.25
N TYR A 30 13.34 -3.93 7.18
CA TYR A 30 12.34 -3.56 6.17
C TYR A 30 11.88 -4.77 5.34
N SER A 31 12.69 -5.81 5.27
CA SER A 31 12.33 -7.04 4.57
C SER A 31 11.22 -7.79 5.30
N MET A 32 11.36 -7.98 6.60
CA MET A 32 10.33 -8.58 7.44
C MET A 32 9.11 -7.69 7.57
N ALA A 33 9.29 -6.37 7.68
CA ALA A 33 8.18 -5.42 7.71
C ALA A 33 7.32 -5.54 6.43
N LEU A 34 7.94 -5.54 5.24
CA LEU A 34 7.24 -5.74 3.98
C LEU A 34 6.56 -7.11 3.89
N LEU A 35 7.24 -8.17 4.32
CA LEU A 35 6.67 -9.53 4.35
C LEU A 35 5.36 -9.56 5.15
N PHE A 36 5.33 -8.96 6.34
CA PHE A 36 4.13 -8.94 7.17
C PHE A 36 3.04 -8.01 6.63
N ILE A 37 3.38 -6.95 5.88
CA ILE A 37 2.38 -6.17 5.11
C ILE A 37 1.75 -7.06 4.02
N VAL A 38 2.54 -7.85 3.30
CA VAL A 38 2.04 -8.79 2.28
C VAL A 38 1.15 -9.87 2.91
N ILE A 39 1.55 -10.44 4.04
CA ILE A 39 0.73 -11.41 4.80
C ILE A 39 -0.59 -10.77 5.22
N GLY A 40 -0.56 -9.53 5.72
CA GLY A 40 -1.76 -8.76 6.06
C GLY A 40 -2.68 -8.57 4.85
N ALA A 41 -2.13 -8.23 3.68
CA ALA A 41 -2.91 -8.09 2.44
C ALA A 41 -3.54 -9.42 1.98
N VAL A 42 -2.88 -10.54 2.24
CA VAL A 42 -3.46 -11.87 2.00
C VAL A 42 -4.63 -12.14 2.93
N PHE A 43 -4.51 -11.83 4.22
CA PHE A 43 -5.62 -11.97 5.17
C PHE A 43 -6.79 -11.05 4.83
N ASP A 44 -6.54 -9.78 4.47
CA ASP A 44 -7.55 -8.84 3.99
C ASP A 44 -8.34 -9.40 2.79
N PHE A 45 -7.63 -9.93 1.79
CA PHE A 45 -8.28 -10.58 0.66
C PHE A 45 -9.17 -11.76 1.10
N PHE A 46 -8.69 -12.60 2.03
CA PHE A 46 -9.41 -13.79 2.48
C PHE A 46 -10.60 -13.47 3.39
N ASP A 47 -10.58 -12.40 4.18
CA ASP A 47 -11.73 -12.03 5.01
C ASP A 47 -12.90 -11.56 4.14
N GLY A 48 -12.64 -10.70 3.14
CA GLY A 48 -13.65 -10.30 2.18
C GLY A 48 -14.15 -11.46 1.31
N MET A 49 -13.29 -12.41 0.93
CA MET A 49 -13.68 -13.61 0.22
C MET A 49 -14.54 -14.52 1.10
N SER A 50 -14.15 -14.76 2.36
CA SER A 50 -14.88 -15.61 3.30
C SER A 50 -16.26 -15.05 3.65
N ALA A 51 -16.37 -13.71 3.81
CA ALA A 51 -17.63 -13.03 4.06
C ALA A 51 -18.62 -13.27 2.90
N ARG A 52 -18.14 -13.14 1.66
CA ARG A 52 -18.95 -13.40 0.44
C ARG A 52 -19.34 -14.85 0.32
N LEU A 53 -18.42 -15.81 0.51
CA LEU A 53 -18.70 -17.25 0.39
C LEU A 53 -19.67 -17.75 1.46
N LEU A 54 -19.58 -17.21 2.67
CA LEU A 54 -20.47 -17.59 3.78
C LEU A 54 -21.78 -16.81 3.80
N HIS A 55 -21.95 -15.86 2.85
CA HIS A 55 -23.11 -14.94 2.80
C HIS A 55 -23.37 -14.23 4.13
N VAL A 56 -22.30 -13.79 4.80
CA VAL A 56 -22.36 -13.05 6.05
C VAL A 56 -21.82 -11.64 5.88
N SER A 57 -22.53 -10.67 6.42
CA SER A 57 -22.07 -9.29 6.57
C SER A 57 -22.44 -8.80 7.95
N SER A 58 -21.63 -7.96 8.56
CA SER A 58 -21.95 -7.31 9.82
C SER A 58 -21.37 -5.89 9.85
N PRO A 59 -22.08 -4.91 10.43
CA PRO A 59 -21.54 -3.55 10.59
C PRO A 59 -20.19 -3.57 11.32
N ILE A 60 -20.06 -4.36 12.38
CA ILE A 60 -18.82 -4.48 13.14
C ILE A 60 -17.67 -5.07 12.30
N GLY A 61 -17.96 -5.98 11.37
CA GLY A 61 -16.95 -6.53 10.48
C GLY A 61 -16.37 -5.46 9.53
N LYS A 62 -17.22 -4.59 9.00
CA LYS A 62 -16.81 -3.47 8.13
C LYS A 62 -15.92 -2.46 8.88
N GLU A 63 -16.28 -2.12 10.12
CA GLU A 63 -15.48 -1.21 10.93
C GLU A 63 -14.15 -1.85 11.36
N LEU A 64 -14.17 -3.13 11.73
CA LEU A 64 -12.96 -3.88 12.09
C LEU A 64 -11.98 -3.98 10.92
N ASP A 65 -12.47 -4.22 9.71
CA ASP A 65 -11.71 -4.24 8.46
C ASP A 65 -10.97 -2.91 8.25
N SER A 66 -11.70 -1.79 8.34
CA SER A 66 -11.11 -0.46 8.20
C SER A 66 -10.06 -0.14 9.28
N LEU A 67 -10.26 -0.62 10.52
CA LEU A 67 -9.29 -0.45 11.60
C LEU A 67 -8.04 -1.31 11.38
N ALA A 68 -8.20 -2.55 10.91
CA ALA A 68 -7.10 -3.43 10.57
C ALA A 68 -6.27 -2.85 9.42
N ASP A 69 -6.93 -2.39 8.36
CA ASP A 69 -6.30 -1.76 7.20
C ASP A 69 -5.56 -0.47 7.57
N CYS A 70 -6.12 0.33 8.48
CA CYS A 70 -5.46 1.54 8.96
C CYS A 70 -4.11 1.23 9.61
N ILE A 71 -4.00 0.12 10.35
CA ILE A 71 -2.73 -0.31 10.97
C ILE A 71 -1.82 -0.95 9.91
N THR A 72 -2.31 -1.92 9.15
CA THR A 72 -1.49 -2.72 8.24
C THR A 72 -1.05 -1.92 7.01
N PHE A 73 -1.93 -1.10 6.45
CA PHE A 73 -1.66 -0.37 5.19
C PHE A 73 -1.52 1.14 5.37
N GLY A 74 -1.79 1.67 6.57
CA GLY A 74 -1.57 3.07 6.91
C GLY A 74 -0.36 3.26 7.83
N PHE A 75 -0.41 2.70 9.03
CA PHE A 75 0.59 2.93 10.05
C PHE A 75 1.89 2.17 9.81
N ALA A 76 1.84 0.89 9.47
CA ALA A 76 3.03 0.08 9.24
C ALA A 76 3.95 0.66 8.12
N PRO A 77 3.46 1.02 6.92
CA PRO A 77 4.30 1.66 5.90
C PRO A 77 4.81 3.04 6.35
N SER A 78 4.03 3.80 7.12
CA SER A 78 4.49 5.07 7.71
C SER A 78 5.63 4.86 8.71
N ALA A 79 5.58 3.79 9.51
CA ALA A 79 6.66 3.41 10.43
C ALA A 79 7.92 2.96 9.68
N ILE A 80 7.80 2.26 8.55
CA ILE A 80 8.91 1.92 7.65
C ILE A 80 9.63 3.21 7.18
N VAL A 81 8.87 4.17 6.66
CA VAL A 81 9.44 5.43 6.15
C VAL A 81 10.01 6.27 7.29
N PHE A 82 9.34 6.33 8.44
CA PHE A 82 9.85 7.01 9.63
C PHE A 82 11.21 6.43 10.05
N SER A 83 11.31 5.12 10.22
CA SER A 83 12.52 4.44 10.64
C SER A 83 13.67 4.66 9.65
N PHE A 84 13.39 4.58 8.35
CA PHE A 84 14.35 4.88 7.29
C PHE A 84 14.85 6.33 7.37
N LEU A 85 13.95 7.31 7.41
CA LEU A 85 14.32 8.72 7.53
C LEU A 85 15.11 9.00 8.81
N ASN A 86 14.71 8.41 9.93
CA ASN A 86 15.38 8.57 11.20
C ASN A 86 16.82 8.03 11.18
N SER A 87 17.04 6.90 10.51
CA SER A 87 18.38 6.32 10.33
C SER A 87 19.28 7.18 9.43
N GLN A 88 18.72 7.86 8.42
CA GLN A 88 19.47 8.71 7.50
C GLN A 88 19.77 10.10 8.08
N LEU A 89 18.86 10.64 8.89
CA LEU A 89 18.92 12.02 9.43
C LEU A 89 19.53 12.09 10.83
N SER A 90 19.85 10.96 11.46
CA SER A 90 20.48 10.92 12.79
C SER A 90 21.83 11.69 12.87
N ILE A 91 22.47 11.91 11.73
CA ILE A 91 23.76 12.64 11.61
C ILE A 91 23.54 14.16 11.48
N VAL A 92 22.34 14.61 11.14
CA VAL A 92 22.03 16.02 10.88
C VAL A 92 20.95 16.46 11.87
N ASN A 93 21.06 17.65 12.46
CA ASN A 93 20.17 18.20 13.50
C ASN A 93 18.68 18.37 13.12
N TYR A 94 18.13 17.53 12.22
CA TYR A 94 16.74 17.59 11.76
C TYR A 94 15.85 16.50 12.40
N GLN A 95 15.78 16.49 13.72
CA GLN A 95 15.08 15.46 14.52
C GLN A 95 13.56 15.36 14.23
N PHE A 96 12.93 16.40 13.66
CA PHE A 96 11.49 16.43 13.41
C PHE A 96 11.08 15.94 12.02
N ILE A 97 11.98 15.91 11.04
CA ILE A 97 11.65 15.51 9.66
C ILE A 97 11.10 14.08 9.56
N PRO A 98 11.65 13.07 10.25
CA PRO A 98 11.11 11.70 10.16
C PRO A 98 9.63 11.59 10.52
N TYR A 99 9.13 12.43 11.44
CA TYR A 99 7.72 12.40 11.85
C TYR A 99 6.74 12.78 10.73
N LEU A 100 7.19 13.43 9.65
CA LEU A 100 6.39 13.71 8.47
C LEU A 100 5.85 12.43 7.82
N ALA A 101 6.54 11.29 7.99
CA ALA A 101 6.07 10.00 7.52
C ALA A 101 4.69 9.62 8.07
N PHE A 102 4.37 10.01 9.32
CA PHE A 102 3.09 9.68 9.94
C PHE A 102 1.88 10.44 9.36
N ILE A 103 2.13 11.49 8.55
CA ILE A 103 1.06 12.15 7.79
C ILE A 103 0.40 11.13 6.84
N MET A 104 1.15 10.18 6.27
CA MET A 104 0.59 9.13 5.41
C MET A 104 -0.39 8.23 6.17
N ALA A 105 -0.15 7.92 7.44
CA ALA A 105 -1.10 7.15 8.26
C ALA A 105 -2.41 7.92 8.43
N ALA A 106 -2.35 9.23 8.69
CA ALA A 106 -3.55 10.07 8.80
C ALA A 106 -4.33 10.13 7.48
N PHE A 107 -3.65 10.28 6.34
CA PHE A 107 -4.29 10.28 5.03
C PHE A 107 -4.84 8.91 4.63
N SER A 108 -4.20 7.82 5.05
CA SER A 108 -4.73 6.46 4.89
C SER A 108 -6.02 6.27 5.68
N ALA A 109 -6.06 6.71 6.95
CA ALA A 109 -7.27 6.68 7.77
C ALA A 109 -8.40 7.52 7.15
N LEU A 110 -8.08 8.74 6.68
CA LEU A 110 -9.05 9.61 5.99
C LEU A 110 -9.59 8.95 4.71
N ARG A 111 -8.73 8.31 3.93
CA ARG A 111 -9.13 7.56 2.72
C ARG A 111 -10.08 6.42 3.06
N LEU A 112 -9.79 5.62 4.08
CA LEU A 112 -10.65 4.51 4.52
C LEU A 112 -12.02 5.03 5.01
N ALA A 113 -12.03 6.12 5.76
CA ALA A 113 -13.27 6.77 6.19
C ALA A 113 -14.10 7.27 5.00
N LYS A 114 -13.47 7.94 4.01
CA LYS A 114 -14.14 8.35 2.77
C LYS A 114 -14.69 7.14 2.00
N PHE A 115 -13.90 6.08 1.87
CA PHE A 115 -14.30 4.87 1.17
C PHE A 115 -15.55 4.23 1.77
N ASN A 116 -15.67 4.23 3.08
CA ASN A 116 -16.84 3.67 3.78
C ASN A 116 -18.13 4.46 3.55
N LEU A 117 -18.03 5.75 3.24
CA LEU A 117 -19.17 6.66 3.05
C LEU A 117 -19.54 6.89 1.57
N ASP A 118 -18.62 6.62 0.63
CA ASP A 118 -18.81 6.95 -0.78
C ASP A 118 -19.36 5.76 -1.58
N GLU A 119 -20.66 5.83 -1.91
CA GLU A 119 -21.35 4.79 -2.68
C GLU A 119 -20.83 4.64 -4.12
N ARG A 120 -20.16 5.66 -4.69
CA ARG A 120 -19.58 5.63 -6.05
C ARG A 120 -18.49 4.56 -6.19
N GLN A 121 -17.84 4.20 -5.10
CA GLN A 121 -16.73 3.25 -5.07
C GLN A 121 -17.14 1.77 -5.25
N ALA A 122 -18.44 1.49 -5.32
CA ALA A 122 -18.93 0.16 -5.66
C ALA A 122 -18.53 -0.32 -7.07
N LEU A 123 -18.31 0.61 -8.01
CA LEU A 123 -17.99 0.34 -9.41
C LEU A 123 -16.49 0.40 -9.74
N GLY A 124 -15.67 1.06 -8.94
CA GLY A 124 -14.24 1.23 -9.15
C GLY A 124 -13.57 1.87 -7.93
N PHE A 125 -12.26 2.00 -7.95
CA PHE A 125 -11.53 2.70 -6.90
C PHE A 125 -11.38 4.17 -7.28
N ILE A 126 -11.63 5.07 -6.32
CA ILE A 126 -11.32 6.49 -6.41
C ILE A 126 -10.14 6.76 -5.48
N GLY A 127 -9.06 7.30 -6.02
CA GLY A 127 -7.78 7.46 -5.32
C GLY A 127 -6.99 6.17 -5.14
N LEU A 128 -5.74 6.30 -4.74
CA LEU A 128 -4.82 5.16 -4.57
C LEU A 128 -5.29 4.24 -3.43
N PRO A 129 -5.43 2.92 -3.67
CA PRO A 129 -5.76 1.96 -2.62
C PRO A 129 -4.68 1.91 -1.53
N THR A 130 -5.09 1.85 -0.24
CA THR A 130 -4.16 1.79 0.89
C THR A 130 -3.20 0.59 0.83
N PRO A 131 -3.62 -0.63 0.42
CA PRO A 131 -2.67 -1.73 0.25
C PRO A 131 -1.62 -1.47 -0.84
N ALA A 132 -2.02 -0.83 -1.96
CA ALA A 132 -1.08 -0.47 -3.02
C ALA A 132 -0.04 0.54 -2.52
N ASN A 133 -0.48 1.57 -1.79
CA ASN A 133 0.42 2.53 -1.15
C ASN A 133 1.39 1.86 -0.16
N ALA A 134 0.90 0.92 0.64
CA ALA A 134 1.73 0.18 1.60
C ALA A 134 2.81 -0.68 0.92
N LEU A 135 2.44 -1.39 -0.14
CA LEU A 135 3.38 -2.18 -0.93
C LEU A 135 4.41 -1.31 -1.64
N PHE A 136 4.00 -0.14 -2.15
CA PHE A 136 4.92 0.83 -2.75
C PHE A 136 6.00 1.26 -1.76
N TRP A 137 5.60 1.73 -0.58
CA TRP A 137 6.53 2.25 0.41
C TRP A 137 7.42 1.15 1.03
N GLY A 138 6.83 -0.02 1.33
CA GLY A 138 7.59 -1.16 1.84
C GLY A 138 8.65 -1.64 0.86
N ALA A 139 8.30 -1.79 -0.42
CA ALA A 139 9.23 -2.24 -1.45
C ALA A 139 10.28 -1.16 -1.79
N LEU A 140 9.88 0.11 -1.84
CA LEU A 140 10.80 1.22 -2.10
C LEU A 140 11.87 1.31 -1.01
N VAL A 141 11.46 1.40 0.26
CA VAL A 141 12.40 1.55 1.38
C VAL A 141 13.30 0.34 1.52
N TRP A 142 12.75 -0.87 1.40
CA TRP A 142 13.56 -2.09 1.42
C TRP A 142 14.61 -2.08 0.30
N SER A 143 14.25 -1.63 -0.90
CA SER A 143 15.18 -1.53 -2.04
C SER A 143 16.28 -0.51 -1.80
N LEU A 144 15.93 0.66 -1.22
CA LEU A 144 16.90 1.70 -0.90
C LEU A 144 17.87 1.25 0.20
N ASP A 145 17.38 0.51 1.18
CA ASP A 145 18.22 -0.04 2.24
C ASP A 145 19.15 -1.13 1.70
N TRP A 146 18.66 -2.03 0.84
CA TRP A 146 19.46 -3.05 0.18
C TRP A 146 20.57 -2.46 -0.69
N GLN A 147 20.29 -1.39 -1.47
CA GLN A 147 21.27 -0.72 -2.33
C GLN A 147 22.41 -0.07 -1.54
N ARG A 148 22.16 0.40 -0.32
CA ARG A 148 23.21 0.96 0.56
C ARG A 148 24.37 0.01 0.80
N TRP A 149 24.15 -1.30 0.77
CA TRP A 149 25.21 -2.29 0.94
C TRP A 149 26.20 -2.31 -0.23
N PHE A 150 25.75 -1.91 -1.42
CA PHE A 150 26.55 -1.95 -2.64
C PHE A 150 27.17 -0.60 -3.01
N GLU A 151 26.50 0.52 -2.70
CA GLU A 151 26.95 1.87 -3.05
C GLU A 151 26.78 2.87 -1.89
N PRO A 152 27.59 2.79 -0.82
CA PRO A 152 27.37 3.60 0.39
C PRO A 152 27.63 5.10 0.21
N TYR A 153 28.27 5.55 -0.86
CA TYR A 153 28.77 6.92 -1.02
C TYR A 153 27.98 7.82 -1.98
N LEU A 154 27.16 7.25 -2.88
CA LEU A 154 26.51 8.03 -3.96
C LEU A 154 25.03 8.35 -3.71
N LEU A 155 24.38 7.74 -2.72
CA LEU A 155 22.93 7.67 -2.66
C LEU A 155 22.22 8.37 -1.50
N PRO A 156 22.82 8.72 -0.33
CA PRO A 156 22.02 9.10 0.83
C PRO A 156 21.19 10.37 0.63
N ALA A 157 21.79 11.43 0.09
CA ALA A 157 21.11 12.73 0.00
C ALA A 157 20.03 12.77 -1.07
N PHE A 158 20.28 12.26 -2.27
CA PHE A 158 19.29 12.28 -3.37
C PHE A 158 18.03 11.51 -3.00
N TRP A 159 18.17 10.27 -2.53
CA TRP A 159 17.03 9.44 -2.17
C TRP A 159 16.26 9.95 -0.96
N LEU A 160 16.95 10.60 -0.03
CA LEU A 160 16.29 11.31 1.07
C LEU A 160 15.31 12.38 0.56
N TYR A 161 15.75 13.23 -0.38
CA TYR A 161 14.87 14.23 -1.00
C TYR A 161 13.73 13.59 -1.79
N VAL A 162 14.00 12.52 -2.52
CA VAL A 162 12.98 11.77 -3.27
C VAL A 162 11.91 11.24 -2.31
N VAL A 163 12.29 10.59 -1.22
CA VAL A 163 11.36 10.09 -0.21
C VAL A 163 10.53 11.23 0.38
N LEU A 164 11.16 12.35 0.75
CA LEU A 164 10.46 13.50 1.31
C LEU A 164 9.44 14.13 0.33
N VAL A 165 9.74 14.14 -0.97
CA VAL A 165 8.80 14.62 -2.00
C VAL A 165 7.68 13.61 -2.27
N LEU A 166 7.98 12.32 -2.19
CA LEU A 166 6.98 11.28 -2.43
C LEU A 166 5.94 11.18 -1.30
N ILE A 167 6.24 11.57 -0.07
CA ILE A 167 5.28 11.59 1.05
C ILE A 167 4.04 12.45 0.70
N PRO A 168 4.15 13.76 0.39
CA PRO A 168 2.98 14.56 0.04
C PRO A 168 2.29 14.11 -1.25
N ILE A 169 3.02 13.58 -2.24
CA ILE A 169 2.43 12.99 -3.44
C ILE A 169 1.57 11.79 -3.07
N SER A 170 2.08 10.90 -2.23
CA SER A 170 1.36 9.73 -1.74
C SER A 170 0.10 10.12 -0.96
N CYS A 171 0.21 11.10 -0.06
CA CYS A 171 -0.94 11.65 0.67
C CYS A 171 -2.01 12.22 -0.27
N TYR A 172 -1.60 12.97 -1.29
CA TYR A 172 -2.52 13.48 -2.31
C TYR A 172 -3.20 12.35 -3.07
N LEU A 173 -2.46 11.36 -3.55
CA LEU A 173 -3.00 10.23 -4.31
C LEU A 173 -4.00 9.41 -3.50
N LEU A 174 -3.78 9.22 -2.19
CA LEU A 174 -4.70 8.50 -1.30
C LEU A 174 -6.10 9.12 -1.25
N VAL A 175 -6.19 10.45 -1.27
CA VAL A 175 -7.46 11.18 -1.10
C VAL A 175 -7.95 11.85 -2.39
N SER A 176 -7.19 11.72 -3.49
CA SER A 176 -7.54 12.27 -4.80
C SER A 176 -8.81 11.64 -5.36
N GLU A 177 -9.48 12.35 -6.25
CA GLU A 177 -10.65 11.84 -6.98
C GLU A 177 -10.27 11.19 -8.33
N ILE A 178 -9.00 10.79 -8.49
CA ILE A 178 -8.52 10.12 -9.70
C ILE A 178 -9.11 8.71 -9.74
N PRO A 179 -9.88 8.34 -10.79
CA PRO A 179 -10.39 6.99 -10.92
C PRO A 179 -9.24 6.03 -11.23
N MET A 180 -9.11 5.02 -10.39
CA MET A 180 -8.11 3.97 -10.55
C MET A 180 -8.76 2.74 -11.20
N PHE A 181 -8.15 2.22 -12.28
CA PHE A 181 -8.72 1.05 -12.92
C PHE A 181 -8.65 -0.18 -12.01
N ALA A 182 -9.74 -0.97 -12.01
CA ALA A 182 -9.78 -2.23 -11.28
C ALA A 182 -9.39 -3.41 -12.18
N LEU A 183 -8.61 -4.36 -11.67
CA LEU A 183 -8.27 -5.61 -12.36
C LEU A 183 -9.44 -6.60 -12.37
N LYS A 184 -10.67 -6.08 -12.60
CA LYS A 184 -11.88 -6.87 -12.76
C LYS A 184 -12.18 -7.03 -14.25
N PHE A 185 -12.21 -8.27 -14.75
CA PHE A 185 -12.55 -8.59 -16.12
C PHE A 185 -14.04 -8.93 -16.22
N LYS A 186 -14.82 -8.09 -16.92
CA LYS A 186 -16.22 -8.42 -17.27
C LYS A 186 -16.29 -9.35 -18.48
N THR A 187 -15.35 -9.21 -19.39
CA THR A 187 -15.15 -10.03 -20.59
C THR A 187 -13.66 -10.33 -20.74
N TRP A 188 -13.30 -11.45 -21.34
CA TRP A 188 -11.89 -11.83 -21.58
C TRP A 188 -11.33 -11.29 -22.90
N GLY A 189 -12.13 -10.55 -23.67
CA GLY A 189 -11.68 -9.96 -24.94
C GLY A 189 -10.68 -8.81 -24.70
N TRP A 190 -9.85 -8.53 -25.73
CA TRP A 190 -8.91 -7.41 -25.69
C TRP A 190 -9.64 -6.06 -25.60
N LYS A 191 -10.69 -5.88 -26.41
CA LYS A 191 -11.44 -4.62 -26.50
C LYS A 191 -12.10 -4.28 -25.15
N GLY A 192 -11.76 -3.11 -24.59
CA GLY A 192 -12.22 -2.64 -23.29
C GLY A 192 -11.42 -3.18 -22.09
N ASN A 193 -10.33 -3.95 -22.33
CA ASN A 193 -9.41 -4.42 -21.32
C ASN A 193 -7.94 -4.09 -21.66
N GLU A 194 -7.71 -3.22 -22.66
CA GLU A 194 -6.40 -2.90 -23.21
C GLU A 194 -5.41 -2.50 -22.11
N VAL A 195 -5.80 -1.55 -21.25
CA VAL A 195 -4.96 -1.04 -20.16
C VAL A 195 -4.62 -2.12 -19.15
N LYS A 196 -5.57 -3.01 -18.83
CA LYS A 196 -5.35 -4.11 -17.90
C LYS A 196 -4.36 -5.14 -18.44
N TYR A 197 -4.48 -5.48 -19.73
CA TYR A 197 -3.53 -6.40 -20.38
C TYR A 197 -2.13 -5.77 -20.52
N ILE A 198 -2.04 -4.49 -20.91
CA ILE A 198 -0.77 -3.77 -20.97
C ILE A 198 -0.12 -3.77 -19.58
N PHE A 199 -0.90 -3.45 -18.54
CA PHE A 199 -0.41 -3.47 -17.16
C PHE A 199 0.13 -4.85 -16.77
N LEU A 200 -0.65 -5.92 -16.95
CA LEU A 200 -0.25 -7.28 -16.57
C LEU A 200 1.00 -7.75 -17.33
N ILE A 201 1.07 -7.49 -18.64
CA ILE A 201 2.22 -7.88 -19.48
C ILE A 201 3.48 -7.13 -19.03
N THR A 202 3.36 -5.85 -18.67
CA THR A 202 4.52 -5.04 -18.25
C THR A 202 4.95 -5.33 -16.79
N CYS A 203 4.05 -5.84 -15.93
CA CYS A 203 4.41 -6.27 -14.58
C CYS A 203 5.44 -7.43 -14.56
N ILE A 204 5.32 -8.37 -15.51
CA ILE A 204 6.19 -9.55 -15.56
C ILE A 204 7.68 -9.16 -15.71
N PRO A 205 8.10 -8.41 -16.75
CA PRO A 205 9.50 -7.99 -16.86
C PRO A 205 9.93 -7.09 -15.69
N MET A 206 9.06 -6.24 -15.13
CA MET A 206 9.41 -5.43 -13.96
C MET A 206 9.78 -6.29 -12.75
N LEU A 207 9.02 -7.36 -12.47
CA LEU A 207 9.34 -8.28 -11.38
C LEU A 207 10.59 -9.10 -11.66
N LEU A 208 10.77 -9.57 -12.90
CA LEU A 208 11.93 -10.40 -13.27
C LEU A 208 13.24 -9.61 -13.24
N LEU A 209 13.22 -8.34 -13.66
CA LEU A 209 14.42 -7.51 -13.76
C LEU A 209 14.75 -6.80 -12.44
N LEU A 210 13.75 -6.35 -11.70
CA LEU A 210 13.92 -5.52 -10.51
C LEU A 210 13.66 -6.29 -9.20
N GLY A 211 13.23 -7.55 -9.27
CA GLY A 211 12.90 -8.33 -8.08
C GLY A 211 11.83 -7.62 -7.21
N VAL A 212 12.08 -7.52 -5.91
CA VAL A 212 11.12 -6.88 -4.97
C VAL A 212 11.00 -5.38 -5.23
N SER A 213 12.07 -4.70 -5.70
CA SER A 213 11.99 -3.29 -6.14
C SER A 213 10.97 -3.08 -7.25
N GLY A 214 10.70 -4.13 -8.04
CA GLY A 214 9.67 -4.16 -9.07
C GLY A 214 8.27 -3.88 -8.53
N LEU A 215 7.96 -4.21 -7.27
CA LEU A 215 6.66 -3.89 -6.67
C LEU A 215 6.43 -2.38 -6.59
N ALA A 216 7.44 -1.61 -6.17
CA ALA A 216 7.31 -0.15 -6.14
C ALA A 216 7.15 0.42 -7.56
N ALA A 217 7.92 -0.09 -8.54
CA ALA A 217 7.81 0.32 -9.93
C ALA A 217 6.43 -0.03 -10.53
N ILE A 218 5.88 -1.20 -10.22
CA ILE A 218 4.54 -1.64 -10.65
C ILE A 218 3.45 -0.71 -10.11
N ILE A 219 3.52 -0.33 -8.83
CA ILE A 219 2.52 0.56 -8.24
C ILE A 219 2.63 1.97 -8.86
N ALA A 220 3.85 2.49 -9.07
CA ALA A 220 4.04 3.74 -9.78
C ALA A 220 3.46 3.68 -11.21
N TRP A 221 3.72 2.60 -11.93
CA TRP A 221 3.17 2.34 -13.26
C TRP A 221 1.63 2.23 -13.26
N TYR A 222 1.06 1.56 -12.26
CA TYR A 222 -0.38 1.49 -12.06
C TYR A 222 -1.02 2.88 -11.94
N VAL A 223 -0.41 3.76 -11.14
CA VAL A 223 -0.89 5.16 -11.00
C VAL A 223 -0.80 5.90 -12.33
N ILE A 224 0.34 5.81 -13.03
CA ILE A 224 0.54 6.48 -14.33
C ILE A 224 -0.50 6.00 -15.34
N LEU A 225 -0.70 4.70 -15.48
CA LEU A 225 -1.71 4.14 -16.40
C LEU A 225 -3.13 4.54 -16.02
N SER A 226 -3.46 4.61 -14.73
CA SER A 226 -4.78 5.07 -14.26
C SER A 226 -5.04 6.51 -14.66
N VAL A 227 -4.08 7.41 -14.45
CA VAL A 227 -4.19 8.82 -14.85
C VAL A 227 -4.30 8.99 -16.37
N ILE A 228 -3.56 8.18 -17.13
CA ILE A 228 -3.65 8.21 -18.60
C ILE A 228 -5.01 7.71 -19.06
N HIS A 229 -5.49 6.61 -18.49
CA HIS A 229 -6.78 6.01 -18.85
C HIS A 229 -7.95 6.98 -18.58
N ASP A 230 -7.95 7.67 -17.44
CA ASP A 230 -8.98 8.67 -17.08
C ASP A 230 -9.04 9.85 -18.07
N LYS A 231 -7.91 10.24 -18.66
CA LYS A 231 -7.85 11.37 -19.60
C LYS A 231 -8.29 11.02 -21.03
N PHE A 232 -8.22 9.77 -21.41
CA PHE A 232 -8.42 9.34 -22.80
C PHE A 232 -9.65 8.46 -23.04
N TYR A 233 -10.32 8.03 -21.98
CA TYR A 233 -11.54 7.20 -21.99
C TYR A 233 -12.58 7.69 -20.97
#